data_b25cc7d2368b9d5a9afcc6238f97b346
#
_entry.id   b25cc7d2368b9d5a9afcc6238f97b346
#
_cell.length_a   1.000
_cell.length_b   1.000
_cell.length_c   1.000
_cell.angle_alpha   90.00
_cell.angle_beta   90.00
_cell.angle_gamma   90.00
#
_symmetry.space_group_name_H-M   'P 1'
#
loop_
_entity.id
_entity.type
_entity.pdbx_description
1 polymer ?
#
loop_
_entity_poly.entity_id
_entity_poly.type
_entity_poly.pdbx_seq_one_letter_code
_entity_poly.pdbx_strand_id
1 'polypeptide(L)'
;MISKARLVADPYPPYQFEENGRIIGVDHDVITESLKIQGITVETSLHSWDECMALMGKRKADGIFQITRTPERARRFYFSERLRTASALFYKKTGFAVKFNSTVDLASQLGNLKVGVLSGYSYTPAVDNLGNAYKIEKESSESLLNGLLQDEFALALVDRGVASYLMAKLRLEGIDSAPGHEISRELYVAFQKGLSELAHLFNIGLRRIKKNGVYGEVFRRYGLSE
;
A
#
# COMPACT_ATOMS: atom_id res chain seq x y z
N MET A 1 19.75 14.58 20.50
CA MET A 1 19.76 13.20 19.99
C MET A 1 18.32 12.72 19.86
N ILE A 2 17.90 12.23 18.69
CA ILE A 2 16.52 11.76 18.46
C ILE A 2 16.40 10.37 19.06
N SER A 3 15.53 10.20 20.04
CA SER A 3 15.28 8.89 20.71
C SER A 3 13.92 8.28 20.38
N LYS A 4 13.03 9.05 19.72
CA LYS A 4 11.65 8.65 19.44
C LYS A 4 11.15 9.25 18.14
N ALA A 5 10.36 8.50 17.39
CA ALA A 5 9.68 8.92 16.17
C ALA A 5 8.18 8.60 16.25
N ARG A 6 7.32 9.61 16.05
CA ARG A 6 5.85 9.46 15.99
C ARG A 6 5.43 9.38 14.53
N LEU A 7 4.95 8.22 14.12
CA LEU A 7 4.57 7.96 12.73
C LEU A 7 3.08 7.68 12.63
N VAL A 8 2.48 8.10 11.52
CA VAL A 8 1.07 7.85 11.22
C VAL A 8 0.93 7.12 9.88
N ALA A 9 -0.13 6.33 9.76
CA ALA A 9 -0.54 5.69 8.51
C ALA A 9 -2.03 5.35 8.55
N ASP A 10 -2.62 5.08 7.39
CA ASP A 10 -3.95 4.49 7.32
C ASP A 10 -3.90 2.97 7.51
N PRO A 11 -4.92 2.34 8.09
CA PRO A 11 -4.98 0.89 8.22
C PRO A 11 -4.96 0.21 6.84
N TYR A 12 -3.99 -0.65 6.60
CA TYR A 12 -3.85 -1.36 5.32
C TYR A 12 -3.20 -2.74 5.51
N PRO A 13 -3.94 -3.74 6.01
CA PRO A 13 -3.39 -5.08 6.22
C PRO A 13 -3.00 -5.73 4.87
N PRO A 14 -1.88 -6.46 4.84
CA PRO A 14 -1.02 -6.89 5.94
C PRO A 14 0.16 -5.94 6.23
N TYR A 15 0.15 -4.72 5.72
CA TYR A 15 1.29 -3.79 5.78
C TYR A 15 1.35 -2.99 7.08
N GLN A 16 0.20 -2.47 7.54
CA GLN A 16 0.01 -1.86 8.86
C GLN A 16 -1.45 -1.99 9.30
N PHE A 17 -1.66 -2.57 10.45
CA PHE A 17 -3.00 -2.77 11.00
C PHE A 17 -2.93 -3.04 12.51
N GLU A 18 -4.07 -2.95 13.16
CA GLU A 18 -4.18 -3.30 14.57
C GLU A 18 -4.65 -4.74 14.73
N GLU A 19 -3.95 -5.50 15.58
CA GLU A 19 -4.33 -6.84 15.97
C GLU A 19 -4.04 -7.03 17.46
N ASN A 20 -5.04 -7.47 18.23
CA ASN A 20 -4.95 -7.68 19.68
C ASN A 20 -4.39 -6.46 20.45
N GLY A 21 -4.82 -5.25 20.07
CA GLY A 21 -4.40 -3.99 20.68
C GLY A 21 -2.95 -3.56 20.36
N ARG A 22 -2.35 -4.17 19.33
CA ARG A 22 -1.00 -3.82 18.85
C ARG A 22 -1.03 -3.48 17.37
N ILE A 23 -0.27 -2.47 17.00
CA ILE A 23 -0.03 -2.18 15.58
C ILE A 23 1.09 -3.08 15.10
N ILE A 24 0.81 -3.81 14.03
CA ILE A 24 1.71 -4.77 13.37
C ILE A 24 1.60 -4.60 11.87
N GLY A 25 2.42 -5.31 11.13
CA GLY A 25 2.39 -5.38 9.66
C GLY A 25 3.75 -5.13 9.04
N VAL A 26 3.88 -5.48 7.77
CA VAL A 26 5.17 -5.47 7.06
C VAL A 26 5.84 -4.09 7.10
N ASP A 27 5.11 -3.04 6.72
CA ASP A 27 5.67 -1.69 6.65
C ASP A 27 5.99 -1.16 8.06
N HIS A 28 5.09 -1.39 9.03
CA HIS A 28 5.30 -1.04 10.42
C HIS A 28 6.57 -1.71 11.00
N ASP A 29 6.71 -3.02 10.79
CA ASP A 29 7.83 -3.79 11.35
C ASP A 29 9.16 -3.44 10.66
N VAL A 30 9.16 -3.26 9.33
CA VAL A 30 10.35 -2.80 8.58
C VAL A 30 10.82 -1.43 9.10
N ILE A 31 9.90 -0.51 9.34
CA ILE A 31 10.23 0.83 9.85
C ILE A 31 10.76 0.74 11.28
N THR A 32 10.10 -0.05 12.12
CA THR A 32 10.50 -0.26 13.51
C THR A 32 11.89 -0.88 13.61
N GLU A 33 12.19 -1.95 12.87
CA GLU A 33 13.52 -2.56 12.86
C GLU A 33 14.58 -1.61 12.29
N SER A 34 14.24 -0.81 11.28
CA SER A 34 15.16 0.18 10.71
C SER A 34 15.57 1.25 11.74
N LEU A 35 14.63 1.80 12.49
CA LEU A 35 14.89 2.86 13.46
C LEU A 35 15.47 2.32 14.77
N LYS A 36 15.10 1.12 15.18
CA LYS A 36 15.63 0.43 16.35
C LYS A 36 17.15 0.26 16.30
N ILE A 37 17.73 -0.05 15.13
CA ILE A 37 19.19 -0.14 14.94
C ILE A 37 19.88 1.20 15.26
N GLN A 38 19.17 2.32 15.13
CA GLN A 38 19.66 3.67 15.44
C GLN A 38 19.34 4.09 16.88
N GLY A 39 18.80 3.20 17.71
CA GLY A 39 18.38 3.50 19.08
C GLY A 39 17.12 4.38 19.16
N ILE A 40 16.31 4.42 18.09
CA ILE A 40 15.10 5.24 18.00
C ILE A 40 13.88 4.35 18.17
N THR A 41 13.02 4.68 19.15
CA THR A 41 11.73 4.02 19.37
C THR A 41 10.68 4.60 18.43
N VAL A 42 9.87 3.75 17.81
CA VAL A 42 8.76 4.14 16.95
C VAL A 42 7.45 4.09 17.72
N GLU A 43 6.69 5.17 17.67
CA GLU A 43 5.28 5.20 18.06
C GLU A 43 4.44 5.38 16.81
N THR A 44 3.67 4.36 16.47
CA THR A 44 2.74 4.40 15.33
C THR A 44 1.33 4.62 15.83
N SER A 45 0.56 5.44 15.12
CA SER A 45 -0.90 5.50 15.26
C SER A 45 -1.57 5.40 13.90
N LEU A 46 -2.69 4.67 13.85
CA LEU A 46 -3.45 4.47 12.63
C LEU A 46 -4.68 5.38 12.62
N HIS A 47 -4.89 6.05 11.50
CA HIS A 47 -5.96 7.01 11.28
C HIS A 47 -6.41 6.93 9.82
N SER A 48 -7.54 7.55 9.48
CA SER A 48 -7.88 7.76 8.07
C SER A 48 -6.79 8.57 7.35
N TRP A 49 -6.68 8.41 6.04
CA TRP A 49 -5.67 9.15 5.25
C TRP A 49 -5.75 10.67 5.47
N ASP A 50 -6.96 11.22 5.48
CA ASP A 50 -7.17 12.66 5.68
C ASP A 50 -6.73 13.13 7.07
N GLU A 51 -7.00 12.32 8.10
CA GLU A 51 -6.51 12.59 9.46
C GLU A 51 -4.99 12.50 9.56
N CYS A 52 -4.36 11.49 8.92
CA CYS A 52 -2.91 11.41 8.83
C CYS A 52 -2.32 12.67 8.20
N MET A 53 -2.88 13.13 7.08
CA MET A 53 -2.43 14.34 6.39
C MET A 53 -2.67 15.61 7.23
N ALA A 54 -3.75 15.65 8.00
CA ALA A 54 -4.02 16.75 8.95
C ALA A 54 -3.03 16.76 10.13
N LEU A 55 -2.69 15.58 10.68
CA LEU A 55 -1.67 15.44 11.74
C LEU A 55 -0.29 15.88 11.25
N MET A 56 0.08 15.50 10.02
CA MET A 56 1.29 15.96 9.36
C MET A 56 1.28 17.48 9.15
N GLY A 57 0.18 18.04 8.68
CA GLY A 57 0.02 19.49 8.47
C GLY A 57 0.14 20.30 9.76
N LYS A 58 -0.38 19.77 10.86
CA LYS A 58 -0.31 20.38 12.21
C LYS A 58 0.98 20.07 12.96
N ARG A 59 1.94 19.35 12.35
CA ARG A 59 3.19 18.88 12.97
C ARG A 59 2.99 18.05 14.25
N LYS A 60 1.87 17.34 14.35
CA LYS A 60 1.59 16.42 15.46
C LYS A 60 2.17 15.02 15.25
N ALA A 61 2.58 14.69 14.02
CA ALA A 61 3.36 13.52 13.67
C ALA A 61 4.70 13.94 13.05
N ASP A 62 5.72 13.11 13.25
CA ASP A 62 7.06 13.32 12.73
C ASP A 62 7.20 12.79 11.29
N GLY A 63 6.37 11.81 10.94
CA GLY A 63 6.31 11.24 9.59
C GLY A 63 5.03 10.46 9.32
N ILE A 64 4.80 10.21 8.05
CA ILE A 64 3.73 9.35 7.50
C ILE A 64 4.36 8.30 6.58
N PHE A 65 3.89 7.08 6.60
CA PHE A 65 4.40 6.02 5.74
C PHE A 65 3.32 5.44 4.81
N GLN A 66 3.72 4.51 3.92
CA GLN A 66 2.91 4.01 2.83
C GLN A 66 2.43 5.12 1.87
N ILE A 67 3.28 6.08 1.64
CA ILE A 67 2.97 7.26 0.81
C ILE A 67 3.76 7.24 -0.50
N THR A 68 3.08 7.56 -1.61
CA THR A 68 3.72 7.79 -2.91
C THR A 68 4.35 9.18 -2.95
N ARG A 69 5.50 9.30 -3.64
CA ARG A 69 6.18 10.56 -3.84
C ARG A 69 5.62 11.30 -5.04
N THR A 70 4.98 12.44 -4.82
CA THR A 70 4.57 13.37 -5.87
C THR A 70 5.33 14.68 -5.75
N PRO A 71 5.41 15.51 -6.84
CA PRO A 71 6.04 16.83 -6.77
C PRO A 71 5.45 17.73 -5.68
N GLU A 72 4.13 17.67 -5.47
CA GLU A 72 3.46 18.44 -4.43
C GLU A 72 3.89 17.98 -3.03
N ARG A 73 3.84 16.67 -2.76
CA ARG A 73 4.24 16.09 -1.48
C ARG A 73 5.72 16.32 -1.19
N ALA A 74 6.59 16.22 -2.21
CA ALA A 74 8.03 16.45 -2.07
C ALA A 74 8.37 17.92 -1.71
N ARG A 75 7.51 18.89 -2.06
CA ARG A 75 7.64 20.28 -1.59
C ARG A 75 7.33 20.40 -0.09
N ARG A 76 6.44 19.59 0.44
CA ARG A 76 5.98 19.66 1.85
C ARG A 76 6.78 18.79 2.79
N PHE A 77 7.25 17.63 2.34
CA PHE A 77 7.88 16.60 3.17
C PHE A 77 9.27 16.22 2.65
N TYR A 78 10.07 15.63 3.52
CA TYR A 78 11.34 14.99 3.19
C TYR A 78 11.09 13.48 3.04
N PHE A 79 11.35 12.92 1.87
CA PHE A 79 11.11 11.51 1.57
C PHE A 79 12.33 10.64 1.89
N SER A 80 12.08 9.48 2.46
CA SER A 80 13.09 8.42 2.64
C SER A 80 13.55 7.84 1.29
N GLU A 81 14.49 6.90 1.36
CA GLU A 81 14.66 5.91 0.31
C GLU A 81 13.39 5.04 0.21
N ARG A 82 13.23 4.36 -0.94
CA ARG A 82 12.07 3.50 -1.19
C ARG A 82 11.93 2.44 -0.09
N LEU A 83 10.81 2.46 0.60
CA LEU A 83 10.45 1.47 1.60
C LEU A 83 10.23 0.12 0.91
N ARG A 84 9.29 0.06 -0.02
CA ARG A 84 8.99 -1.09 -0.89
C ARG A 84 8.32 -0.67 -2.20
N THR A 85 8.12 -1.64 -3.08
CA THR A 85 7.23 -1.50 -4.23
C THR A 85 5.90 -2.18 -3.91
N ALA A 86 4.80 -1.51 -4.16
CA ALA A 86 3.45 -2.09 -4.13
C ALA A 86 3.05 -2.49 -5.55
N SER A 87 2.40 -3.64 -5.68
CA SER A 87 1.88 -4.15 -6.94
C SER A 87 0.37 -4.33 -6.84
N ALA A 88 -0.40 -3.62 -7.64
CA ALA A 88 -1.83 -3.88 -7.80
C ALA A 88 -2.08 -4.68 -9.08
N LEU A 89 -2.92 -5.71 -8.96
CA LEU A 89 -3.31 -6.60 -10.05
C LEU A 89 -4.81 -6.51 -10.25
N PHE A 90 -5.24 -6.77 -11.48
CA PHE A 90 -6.64 -7.08 -11.73
C PHE A 90 -6.94 -8.51 -11.28
N TYR A 91 -7.94 -8.68 -10.45
CA TYR A 91 -8.48 -9.97 -10.02
C TYR A 91 -9.81 -10.23 -10.75
N LYS A 92 -10.11 -11.49 -10.96
CA LYS A 92 -11.29 -12.00 -11.67
C LYS A 92 -11.78 -13.28 -11.03
N LYS A 93 -13.02 -13.68 -11.29
CA LYS A 93 -13.46 -15.03 -10.93
C LYS A 93 -12.65 -16.10 -11.70
N THR A 94 -12.36 -17.20 -11.03
CA THR A 94 -11.73 -18.36 -11.65
C THR A 94 -12.54 -18.80 -12.86
N GLY A 95 -11.84 -19.11 -13.96
CA GLY A 95 -12.47 -19.49 -15.23
C GLY A 95 -12.96 -18.31 -16.09
N PHE A 96 -13.06 -17.07 -15.56
CA PHE A 96 -13.40 -15.91 -16.39
C PHE A 96 -12.23 -15.56 -17.32
N ALA A 97 -12.51 -15.56 -18.63
CA ALA A 97 -11.48 -15.34 -19.65
C ALA A 97 -11.27 -13.85 -19.88
N VAL A 98 -10.17 -13.32 -19.37
CA VAL A 98 -9.68 -11.98 -19.69
C VAL A 98 -8.16 -12.01 -19.73
N LYS A 99 -7.58 -11.26 -20.67
CA LYS A 99 -6.13 -11.07 -20.78
C LYS A 99 -5.85 -9.64 -21.24
N PHE A 100 -4.98 -8.99 -20.52
CA PHE A 100 -4.56 -7.63 -20.87
C PHE A 100 -3.31 -7.64 -21.75
N ASN A 101 -3.25 -6.66 -22.66
CA ASN A 101 -2.07 -6.35 -23.44
C ASN A 101 -1.58 -4.97 -23.03
N SER A 102 -0.39 -4.87 -22.47
CA SER A 102 0.18 -3.62 -21.95
C SER A 102 0.39 -2.51 -23.01
N THR A 103 0.35 -2.86 -24.30
CA THR A 103 0.51 -1.91 -25.41
C THR A 103 -0.82 -1.29 -25.91
N VAL A 104 -1.94 -1.78 -25.39
CA VAL A 104 -3.28 -1.31 -25.81
C VAL A 104 -3.91 -0.51 -24.69
N ASP A 105 -4.67 0.52 -25.04
CA ASP A 105 -5.44 1.32 -24.08
C ASP A 105 -6.37 0.46 -23.23
N LEU A 106 -6.35 0.72 -21.91
CA LEU A 106 -7.10 -0.08 -20.94
C LEU A 106 -8.60 -0.05 -21.20
N ALA A 107 -9.17 1.12 -21.51
CA ALA A 107 -10.61 1.24 -21.81
C ALA A 107 -11.03 0.39 -23.00
N SER A 108 -10.21 0.36 -24.06
CA SER A 108 -10.45 -0.48 -25.24
C SER A 108 -10.41 -1.97 -24.90
N GLN A 109 -9.56 -2.39 -23.96
CA GLN A 109 -9.46 -3.78 -23.53
C GLN A 109 -10.62 -4.22 -22.62
N LEU A 110 -11.15 -3.30 -21.83
CA LEU A 110 -12.30 -3.58 -20.96
C LEU A 110 -13.58 -3.80 -21.76
N GLY A 111 -13.75 -3.15 -22.93
CA GLY A 111 -14.99 -3.23 -23.68
C GLY A 111 -16.18 -2.81 -22.84
N ASN A 112 -17.06 -3.73 -22.47
CA ASN A 112 -18.22 -3.48 -21.58
C ASN A 112 -17.98 -3.94 -20.13
N LEU A 113 -16.76 -4.41 -19.79
CA LEU A 113 -16.46 -4.93 -18.45
C LEU A 113 -16.36 -3.77 -17.44
N LYS A 114 -16.91 -3.99 -16.27
CA LYS A 114 -16.76 -3.08 -15.14
C LYS A 114 -15.63 -3.54 -14.23
N VAL A 115 -14.95 -2.56 -13.64
CA VAL A 115 -13.83 -2.74 -12.71
C VAL A 115 -14.18 -2.17 -11.35
N GLY A 116 -14.10 -2.98 -10.30
CA GLY A 116 -14.12 -2.52 -8.92
C GLY A 116 -12.79 -1.87 -8.55
N VAL A 117 -12.84 -0.68 -7.95
CA VAL A 117 -11.67 0.08 -7.47
C VAL A 117 -11.94 0.62 -6.07
N LEU A 118 -10.87 0.91 -5.31
CA LEU A 118 -11.03 1.57 -4.01
C LEU A 118 -11.38 3.04 -4.18
N SER A 119 -12.38 3.49 -3.43
CA SER A 119 -12.79 4.89 -3.39
C SER A 119 -11.65 5.77 -2.85
N GLY A 120 -11.44 6.92 -3.49
CA GLY A 120 -10.39 7.87 -3.11
C GLY A 120 -8.95 7.43 -3.41
N TYR A 121 -8.74 6.26 -4.00
CA TYR A 121 -7.40 5.79 -4.40
C TYR A 121 -7.03 6.30 -5.79
N SER A 122 -5.74 6.62 -5.95
CA SER A 122 -5.13 6.90 -7.27
C SER A 122 -4.21 5.74 -7.63
N TYR A 123 -4.36 5.23 -8.83
CA TYR A 123 -3.59 4.10 -9.38
C TYR A 123 -2.62 4.57 -10.47
N THR A 124 -3.11 4.70 -11.68
CA THR A 124 -2.40 5.24 -12.83
C THR A 124 -3.35 6.10 -13.66
N PRO A 125 -2.85 7.01 -14.49
CA PRO A 125 -3.71 7.79 -15.38
C PRO A 125 -4.66 6.93 -16.23
N ALA A 126 -4.21 5.73 -16.65
CA ALA A 126 -5.04 4.81 -17.42
C ALA A 126 -6.26 4.29 -16.63
N VAL A 127 -6.13 4.07 -15.33
CA VAL A 127 -7.23 3.64 -14.44
C VAL A 127 -8.00 4.85 -13.93
N ASP A 128 -7.29 5.88 -13.50
CA ASP A 128 -7.90 7.05 -12.84
C ASP A 128 -8.83 7.81 -13.81
N ASN A 129 -8.46 7.84 -15.10
CA ASN A 129 -9.26 8.46 -16.18
C ASN A 129 -10.36 7.56 -16.76
N LEU A 130 -10.51 6.32 -16.30
CA LEU A 130 -11.67 5.51 -16.68
C LEU A 130 -12.95 6.20 -16.22
N GLY A 131 -13.90 6.38 -17.13
CA GLY A 131 -15.20 6.96 -16.80
C GLY A 131 -16.02 6.08 -15.87
N ASN A 132 -17.03 6.67 -15.22
CA ASN A 132 -17.92 5.95 -14.28
C ASN A 132 -18.67 4.77 -14.93
N ALA A 133 -18.75 4.72 -16.27
CA ALA A 133 -19.28 3.56 -16.98
C ALA A 133 -18.46 2.28 -16.75
N TYR A 134 -17.17 2.42 -16.45
CA TYR A 134 -16.22 1.31 -16.26
C TYR A 134 -15.86 1.08 -14.80
N LYS A 135 -16.03 2.07 -13.91
CA LYS A 135 -15.61 1.96 -12.50
C LYS A 135 -16.79 1.78 -11.56
N ILE A 136 -16.62 0.86 -10.60
CA ILE A 136 -17.46 0.76 -9.42
C ILE A 136 -16.56 0.93 -8.21
N GLU A 137 -16.83 1.96 -7.42
CA GLU A 137 -16.04 2.26 -6.23
C GLU A 137 -16.52 1.46 -5.03
N LYS A 138 -15.60 0.94 -4.23
CA LYS A 138 -15.83 0.26 -2.96
C LYS A 138 -14.94 0.85 -1.88
N GLU A 139 -15.37 0.76 -0.65
CA GLU A 139 -14.70 1.36 0.50
C GLU A 139 -13.53 0.53 1.05
N SER A 140 -13.46 -0.76 0.68
CA SER A 140 -12.40 -1.66 1.16
C SER A 140 -12.03 -2.70 0.13
N SER A 141 -10.80 -3.22 0.24
CA SER A 141 -10.36 -4.36 -0.59
C SER A 141 -11.17 -5.63 -0.32
N GLU A 142 -11.69 -5.80 0.89
CA GLU A 142 -12.59 -6.91 1.21
C GLU A 142 -13.91 -6.79 0.42
N SER A 143 -14.52 -5.59 0.39
CA SER A 143 -15.73 -5.36 -0.40
C SER A 143 -15.47 -5.46 -1.91
N LEU A 144 -14.25 -5.18 -2.38
CA LEU A 144 -13.87 -5.45 -3.77
C LEU A 144 -13.85 -6.95 -4.08
N LEU A 145 -13.20 -7.77 -3.24
CA LEU A 145 -13.14 -9.21 -3.47
C LEU A 145 -14.51 -9.88 -3.37
N ASN A 146 -15.33 -9.45 -2.40
CA ASN A 146 -16.71 -9.94 -2.25
C ASN A 146 -17.60 -9.51 -3.43
N GLY A 147 -17.53 -8.25 -3.88
CA GLY A 147 -18.27 -7.77 -5.04
C GLY A 147 -17.91 -8.51 -6.32
N LEU A 148 -16.64 -8.90 -6.49
CA LEU A 148 -16.19 -9.76 -7.58
C LEU A 148 -16.89 -11.13 -7.54
N LEU A 149 -16.95 -11.77 -6.36
CA LEU A 149 -17.61 -13.07 -6.19
C LEU A 149 -19.14 -12.99 -6.41
N GLN A 150 -19.75 -11.82 -6.13
CA GLN A 150 -21.18 -11.54 -6.29
C GLN A 150 -21.54 -11.04 -7.70
N ASP A 151 -20.61 -11.03 -8.65
CA ASP A 151 -20.80 -10.55 -10.03
C ASP A 151 -21.22 -9.07 -10.14
N GLU A 152 -20.89 -8.23 -9.16
CA GLU A 152 -21.16 -6.79 -9.25
C GLU A 152 -20.29 -6.12 -10.34
N PHE A 153 -19.13 -6.68 -10.60
CA PHE A 153 -18.20 -6.29 -11.66
C PHE A 153 -17.34 -7.50 -12.08
N ALA A 154 -16.79 -7.46 -13.28
CA ALA A 154 -16.01 -8.56 -13.83
C ALA A 154 -14.56 -8.60 -13.32
N LEU A 155 -14.02 -7.46 -12.90
CA LEU A 155 -12.64 -7.29 -12.48
C LEU A 155 -12.58 -6.45 -11.21
N ALA A 156 -11.63 -6.74 -10.32
CA ALA A 156 -11.29 -5.93 -9.15
C ALA A 156 -9.82 -5.56 -9.18
N LEU A 157 -9.47 -4.30 -8.99
CA LEU A 157 -8.10 -3.85 -8.90
C LEU A 157 -7.67 -3.78 -7.44
N VAL A 158 -6.82 -4.71 -7.02
CA VAL A 158 -6.41 -4.87 -5.61
C VAL A 158 -4.89 -5.04 -5.53
N ASP A 159 -4.28 -4.49 -4.46
CA ASP A 159 -2.87 -4.77 -4.14
C ASP A 159 -2.66 -6.27 -3.94
N ARG A 160 -1.56 -6.81 -4.50
CA ARG A 160 -1.26 -8.25 -4.48
C ARG A 160 -1.18 -8.82 -3.07
N GLY A 161 -0.46 -8.13 -2.19
CA GLY A 161 -0.29 -8.59 -0.81
C GLY A 161 -1.60 -8.52 -0.01
N VAL A 162 -2.39 -7.47 -0.23
CA VAL A 162 -3.73 -7.33 0.39
C VAL A 162 -4.67 -8.42 -0.11
N ALA A 163 -4.71 -8.68 -1.41
CA ALA A 163 -5.55 -9.74 -1.96
C ALA A 163 -5.15 -11.11 -1.40
N SER A 164 -3.84 -11.45 -1.41
CA SER A 164 -3.35 -12.72 -0.87
C SER A 164 -3.69 -12.88 0.61
N TYR A 165 -3.49 -11.83 1.41
CA TYR A 165 -3.82 -11.83 2.83
C TYR A 165 -5.31 -12.00 3.09
N LEU A 166 -6.17 -11.24 2.39
CA LEU A 166 -7.62 -11.31 2.57
C LEU A 166 -8.19 -12.64 2.09
N MET A 167 -7.76 -13.14 0.94
CA MET A 167 -8.19 -14.45 0.45
C MET A 167 -7.87 -15.56 1.44
N ALA A 168 -6.66 -15.57 2.01
CA ALA A 168 -6.28 -16.55 3.03
C ALA A 168 -7.08 -16.37 4.34
N LYS A 169 -7.18 -15.15 4.85
CA LYS A 169 -7.85 -14.84 6.12
C LYS A 169 -9.35 -15.13 6.09
N LEU A 170 -10.01 -14.79 4.99
CA LEU A 170 -11.45 -14.94 4.82
C LEU A 170 -11.83 -16.25 4.11
N ARG A 171 -10.85 -17.07 3.74
CA ARG A 171 -11.03 -18.33 3.00
C ARG A 171 -11.82 -18.12 1.70
N LEU A 172 -11.51 -17.04 0.98
CA LEU A 172 -12.14 -16.74 -0.30
C LEU A 172 -11.52 -17.64 -1.39
N GLU A 173 -12.36 -18.38 -2.05
CA GLU A 173 -11.98 -19.26 -3.18
C GLU A 173 -12.62 -18.73 -4.46
N GLY A 174 -12.16 -19.22 -5.61
CA GLY A 174 -12.74 -18.85 -6.91
C GLY A 174 -12.29 -17.49 -7.44
N ILE A 175 -11.16 -16.96 -6.98
CA ILE A 175 -10.57 -15.69 -7.43
C ILE A 175 -9.14 -15.94 -7.93
N ASP A 176 -8.86 -15.51 -9.17
CA ASP A 176 -7.54 -15.54 -9.78
C ASP A 176 -7.07 -14.13 -10.17
N SER A 177 -5.76 -13.91 -10.26
CA SER A 177 -5.25 -12.71 -10.91
C SER A 177 -5.40 -12.79 -12.42
N ALA A 178 -5.77 -11.67 -13.04
CA ALA A 178 -5.78 -11.56 -14.50
C ALA A 178 -4.35 -11.29 -15.01
N PRO A 179 -3.85 -12.06 -15.98
CA PRO A 179 -2.49 -11.85 -16.49
C PRO A 179 -2.40 -10.61 -17.39
N GLY A 180 -1.22 -10.01 -17.43
CA GLY A 180 -0.82 -9.06 -18.46
C GLY A 180 -0.83 -7.57 -18.06
N HIS A 181 -1.43 -7.18 -16.95
CA HIS A 181 -1.38 -5.78 -16.47
C HIS A 181 -1.12 -5.71 -14.96
N GLU A 182 0.04 -5.17 -14.62
CA GLU A 182 0.46 -4.94 -13.25
C GLU A 182 0.74 -3.44 -13.04
N ILE A 183 0.21 -2.89 -11.98
CA ILE A 183 0.41 -1.49 -11.61
C ILE A 183 1.37 -1.44 -10.43
N SER A 184 2.60 -1.04 -10.69
CA SER A 184 3.62 -0.89 -9.67
C SER A 184 3.69 0.54 -9.14
N ARG A 185 3.82 0.71 -7.83
CA ARG A 185 3.98 1.99 -7.15
C ARG A 185 5.09 1.90 -6.12
N GLU A 186 5.98 2.87 -6.12
CA GLU A 186 6.99 2.99 -5.06
C GLU A 186 6.40 3.68 -3.83
N LEU A 187 6.60 3.08 -2.68
CA LEU A 187 6.12 3.58 -1.39
C LEU A 187 7.29 3.98 -0.50
N TYR A 188 7.06 5.01 0.29
CA TYR A 188 8.07 5.70 1.07
C TYR A 188 7.58 6.00 2.49
N VAL A 189 8.52 6.42 3.34
CA VAL A 189 8.22 7.19 4.55
C VAL A 189 8.49 8.67 4.22
N ALA A 190 7.53 9.53 4.53
CA ALA A 190 7.69 10.98 4.38
C ALA A 190 7.77 11.62 5.77
N PHE A 191 8.84 12.34 6.03
CA PHE A 191 9.12 13.03 7.28
C PHE A 191 8.86 14.53 7.17
N GLN A 192 8.64 15.21 8.30
CA GLN A 192 8.60 16.67 8.35
C GLN A 192 9.90 17.27 7.80
N LYS A 193 9.82 18.38 7.07
CA LYS A 193 11.00 19.06 6.47
C LYS A 193 12.11 19.36 7.48
N GLY A 194 11.77 19.68 8.71
CA GLY A 194 12.74 19.95 9.78
C GLY A 194 13.38 18.69 10.39
N LEU A 195 13.01 17.47 9.95
CA LEU A 195 13.47 16.19 10.49
C LEU A 195 14.31 15.41 9.48
N SER A 196 15.13 16.09 8.68
CA SER A 196 16.02 15.44 7.69
C SER A 196 17.02 14.46 8.33
N GLU A 197 17.45 14.73 9.58
CA GLU A 197 18.30 13.82 10.35
C GLU A 197 17.59 12.49 10.64
N LEU A 198 16.30 12.53 11.07
CA LEU A 198 15.50 11.33 11.29
C LEU A 198 15.34 10.50 10.00
N ALA A 199 15.09 11.16 8.87
CA ALA A 199 15.02 10.50 7.57
C ALA A 199 16.36 9.85 7.18
N HIS A 200 17.48 10.52 7.46
CA HIS A 200 18.82 9.98 7.20
C HIS A 200 19.10 8.74 8.06
N LEU A 201 18.81 8.80 9.36
CA LEU A 201 18.96 7.67 10.29
C LEU A 201 18.07 6.47 9.87
N PHE A 202 16.83 6.75 9.46
CA PHE A 202 15.94 5.74 8.91
C PHE A 202 16.55 5.07 7.67
N ASN A 203 17.06 5.83 6.70
CA ASN A 203 17.67 5.29 5.49
C ASN A 203 18.90 4.41 5.80
N ILE A 204 19.73 4.80 6.76
CA ILE A 204 20.86 3.98 7.22
C ILE A 204 20.36 2.64 7.76
N GLY A 205 19.34 2.67 8.63
CA GLY A 205 18.74 1.47 9.20
C GLY A 205 18.10 0.60 8.13
N LEU A 206 17.31 1.18 7.21
CA LEU A 206 16.65 0.46 6.13
C LEU A 206 17.66 -0.28 5.23
N ARG A 207 18.74 0.39 4.82
CA ARG A 207 19.82 -0.26 4.06
C ARG A 207 20.45 -1.42 4.84
N ARG A 208 20.62 -1.24 6.14
CA ARG A 208 21.24 -2.27 7.00
C ARG A 208 20.35 -3.51 7.13
N ILE A 209 19.04 -3.34 7.37
CA ILE A 209 18.12 -4.49 7.46
C ILE A 209 17.91 -5.19 6.10
N LYS A 210 17.98 -4.45 4.99
CA LYS A 210 18.00 -5.05 3.64
C LYS A 210 19.26 -5.90 3.43
N LYS A 211 20.41 -5.41 3.85
CA LYS A 211 21.70 -6.11 3.68
C LYS A 211 21.83 -7.37 4.55
N ASN A 212 21.31 -7.36 5.77
CA ASN A 212 21.46 -8.48 6.72
C ASN A 212 20.29 -9.48 6.68
N GLY A 213 19.32 -9.31 5.76
CA GLY A 213 18.22 -10.24 5.55
C GLY A 213 16.99 -10.03 6.44
N VAL A 214 17.05 -9.16 7.46
CA VAL A 214 15.91 -8.87 8.37
C VAL A 214 14.71 -8.33 7.58
N TYR A 215 14.95 -7.54 6.53
CA TYR A 215 13.89 -7.04 5.65
C TYR A 215 13.05 -8.20 5.08
N GLY A 216 13.68 -9.19 4.45
CA GLY A 216 12.98 -10.35 3.91
C GLY A 216 12.36 -11.26 4.97
N GLU A 217 12.96 -11.34 6.18
CA GLU A 217 12.35 -12.06 7.31
C GLU A 217 11.03 -11.42 7.74
N VAL A 218 10.96 -10.09 7.76
CA VAL A 218 9.71 -9.37 8.05
C VAL A 218 8.64 -9.74 7.03
N PHE A 219 8.94 -9.71 5.72
CA PHE A 219 7.97 -10.08 4.69
C PHE A 219 7.46 -11.53 4.88
N ARG A 220 8.36 -12.48 5.11
CA ARG A 220 8.01 -13.90 5.31
C ARG A 220 7.10 -14.12 6.51
N ARG A 221 7.23 -13.35 7.60
CA ARG A 221 6.31 -13.42 8.77
C ARG A 221 4.86 -13.20 8.38
N TYR A 222 4.61 -12.39 7.37
CA TYR A 222 3.26 -12.08 6.87
C TYR A 222 2.87 -12.88 5.62
N GLY A 223 3.66 -13.93 5.26
CA GLY A 223 3.39 -14.76 4.09
C GLY A 223 3.62 -14.06 2.75
N LEU A 224 4.42 -12.98 2.75
CA LEU A 224 4.74 -12.20 1.56
C LEU A 224 6.18 -12.41 1.10
N SER A 225 6.44 -12.16 -0.18
CA SER A 225 7.78 -11.98 -0.76
C SER A 225 8.10 -10.48 -0.93
N GLU A 226 9.39 -10.16 -0.94
CA GLU A 226 9.90 -8.80 -1.19
C GLU A 226 9.49 -8.24 -2.55
#